data_a24c504cbe9ee277040c398eb9ebb504
#
_entry.id   a24c504cbe9ee277040c398eb9ebb504
#
_cell.length_a   1.000
_cell.length_b   1.000
_cell.length_c   1.000
_cell.angle_alpha   90.00
_cell.angle_beta   90.00
_cell.angle_gamma   90.00
#
_symmetry.space_group_name_H-M   'P 1'
#
loop_
_entity.id
_entity.type
_entity.pdbx_description
1 polymer ?
#
loop_
_entity_poly.entity_id
_entity_poly.type
_entity_poly.pdbx_seq_one_letter_code
_entity_poly.pdbx_strand_id
1 'polypeptide(L)'
;DNTPRHSYGKGNVGCDIGTQTIAYTSNTEVGLENLAERGNSIQHVERQEALILRAMERSRRAMNPNNYNENSTVKKGHKQWIFSKRYQKLRQRHQKLCRIAAENRALAIREQVNHLRSLGDCFITEPPNAKKLQKRANPENPVDKNGRMKRKKRFGRSIKNRCPSYLQAKAKQLFEY
;
A
#
# COMPACT_ATOMS: atom_id res chain seq x y z
N ASP A 1 28.70 -18.57 -5.56
CA ASP A 1 27.78 -19.70 -5.47
C ASP A 1 26.40 -19.26 -5.98
N ASN A 2 26.05 -19.67 -7.21
CA ASN A 2 24.80 -19.31 -7.89
C ASN A 2 23.69 -20.34 -7.64
N THR A 3 23.81 -21.16 -6.62
CA THR A 3 22.80 -22.18 -6.30
C THR A 3 21.49 -21.49 -5.88
N PRO A 4 20.36 -21.77 -6.54
CA PRO A 4 19.07 -21.20 -6.13
C PRO A 4 18.75 -21.61 -4.70
N ARG A 5 18.46 -20.64 -3.85
CA ARG A 5 18.11 -20.88 -2.43
C ARG A 5 16.69 -21.47 -2.25
N HIS A 6 15.91 -21.50 -3.31
CA HIS A 6 14.54 -22.01 -3.32
C HIS A 6 14.36 -22.99 -4.46
N SER A 7 13.67 -24.10 -4.19
CA SER A 7 13.24 -25.02 -5.23
C SER A 7 12.18 -24.35 -6.11
N TYR A 8 12.31 -24.50 -7.42
CA TYR A 8 11.29 -24.05 -8.37
C TYR A 8 10.34 -25.20 -8.69
N GLY A 9 9.04 -24.89 -8.68
CA GLY A 9 8.02 -25.82 -9.17
C GLY A 9 8.03 -25.92 -10.70
N LYS A 10 7.24 -26.86 -11.22
CA LYS A 10 6.99 -27.01 -12.66
C LYS A 10 5.50 -26.92 -12.94
N GLY A 11 5.13 -26.30 -14.05
CA GLY A 11 3.76 -26.15 -14.50
C GLY A 11 3.17 -24.77 -14.24
N ASN A 12 1.89 -24.65 -14.47
CA ASN A 12 1.18 -23.37 -14.45
C ASN A 12 0.76 -22.96 -13.04
N VAL A 13 0.93 -21.67 -12.73
CA VAL A 13 0.37 -21.03 -11.54
C VAL A 13 -0.56 -19.90 -11.99
N GLY A 14 -1.87 -20.11 -11.88
CA GLY A 14 -2.90 -19.12 -12.16
C GLY A 14 -3.13 -18.24 -10.91
N CYS A 15 -3.17 -16.91 -11.08
CA CYS A 15 -3.37 -15.99 -9.97
C CYS A 15 -4.41 -14.92 -10.31
N ASP A 16 -5.38 -14.72 -9.41
CA ASP A 16 -6.26 -13.55 -9.37
C ASP A 16 -5.80 -12.60 -8.24
N ILE A 17 -5.31 -11.42 -8.62
CA ILE A 17 -4.74 -10.45 -7.71
C ILE A 17 -5.76 -9.34 -7.43
N GLY A 18 -6.44 -9.45 -6.30
CA GLY A 18 -7.35 -8.44 -5.79
C GLY A 18 -6.65 -7.23 -5.16
N THR A 19 -7.42 -6.40 -4.45
CA THR A 19 -6.88 -5.24 -3.72
C THR A 19 -6.34 -5.57 -2.33
N GLN A 20 -6.75 -6.70 -1.77
CA GLN A 20 -6.40 -7.18 -0.44
C GLN A 20 -5.90 -8.62 -0.43
N THR A 21 -6.41 -9.44 -1.31
CA THR A 21 -6.17 -10.89 -1.37
C THR A 21 -5.59 -11.28 -2.72
N ILE A 22 -4.92 -12.42 -2.73
CA ILE A 22 -4.53 -13.16 -3.93
C ILE A 22 -5.14 -14.56 -3.83
N ALA A 23 -5.91 -14.95 -4.83
CA ALA A 23 -6.27 -16.33 -5.04
C ALA A 23 -5.29 -16.95 -6.04
N TYR A 24 -4.86 -18.17 -5.79
CA TYR A 24 -3.95 -18.87 -6.69
C TYR A 24 -4.32 -20.34 -6.82
N THR A 25 -3.97 -20.90 -7.94
CA THR A 25 -4.13 -22.32 -8.25
C THR A 25 -2.93 -22.84 -9.00
N SER A 26 -2.51 -24.05 -8.67
CA SER A 26 -1.43 -24.78 -9.34
C SER A 26 -1.84 -26.26 -9.47
N ASN A 27 -0.96 -27.09 -10.01
CA ASN A 27 -1.18 -28.54 -10.07
C ASN A 27 -1.20 -29.21 -8.70
N THR A 28 -0.59 -28.58 -7.69
CA THR A 28 -0.38 -29.17 -6.35
C THR A 28 -1.14 -28.46 -5.24
N GLU A 29 -1.49 -27.19 -5.43
CA GLU A 29 -2.07 -26.38 -4.37
C GLU A 29 -3.06 -25.34 -4.92
N VAL A 30 -4.14 -25.11 -4.16
CA VAL A 30 -5.08 -24.01 -4.36
C VAL A 30 -5.17 -23.21 -3.08
N GLY A 31 -5.07 -21.88 -3.16
CA GLY A 31 -5.06 -21.05 -1.97
C GLY A 31 -5.65 -19.67 -2.15
N LEU A 32 -6.02 -19.08 -1.02
CA LEU A 32 -6.45 -17.69 -0.89
C LEU A 32 -5.69 -17.05 0.26
N GLU A 33 -4.90 -16.04 -0.04
CA GLU A 33 -4.07 -15.36 0.96
C GLU A 33 -4.31 -13.86 0.97
N ASN A 34 -4.01 -13.22 2.10
CA ASN A 34 -3.92 -11.78 2.15
C ASN A 34 -2.59 -11.30 1.57
N LEU A 35 -2.66 -10.31 0.70
CA LEU A 35 -1.46 -9.68 0.13
C LEU A 35 -0.61 -9.02 1.21
N ALA A 36 0.71 -9.23 1.15
CA ALA A 36 1.70 -8.65 2.04
C ALA A 36 1.47 -8.91 3.54
N GLU A 37 0.88 -10.06 3.91
CA GLU A 37 0.67 -10.47 5.31
C GLU A 37 1.56 -11.63 5.77
N ARG A 38 2.41 -12.17 4.90
CA ARG A 38 3.40 -13.21 5.27
C ARG A 38 4.52 -12.66 6.17
N GLY A 39 4.46 -11.44 6.62
CA GLY A 39 5.42 -10.80 7.52
C GLY A 39 4.76 -10.01 8.65
N ASN A 40 5.58 -9.38 9.49
CA ASN A 40 5.15 -8.62 10.66
C ASN A 40 4.13 -7.53 10.34
N SER A 41 3.16 -7.40 11.23
CA SER A 41 1.94 -6.63 11.03
C SER A 41 2.15 -5.19 10.57
N ILE A 42 1.74 -4.91 9.35
CA ILE A 42 1.60 -3.57 8.80
C ILE A 42 0.66 -2.71 9.68
N GLN A 43 -0.33 -3.33 10.35
CA GLN A 43 -1.30 -2.65 11.21
C GLN A 43 -0.66 -1.93 12.40
N HIS A 44 0.37 -2.49 13.01
CA HIS A 44 1.08 -1.85 14.12
C HIS A 44 1.79 -0.56 13.67
N VAL A 45 2.43 -0.61 12.51
CA VAL A 45 3.12 0.56 11.93
C VAL A 45 2.13 1.66 11.55
N GLU A 46 0.97 1.32 11.00
CA GLU A 46 -0.08 2.29 10.66
C GLU A 46 -0.60 3.06 11.89
N ARG A 47 -0.81 2.36 13.01
CA ARG A 47 -1.24 3.03 14.24
C ARG A 47 -0.20 4.02 14.73
N GLN A 48 1.07 3.63 14.72
CA GLN A 48 2.17 4.52 15.11
C GLN A 48 2.31 5.72 14.16
N GLU A 49 2.20 5.49 12.83
CA GLU A 49 2.20 6.54 11.82
C GLU A 49 1.09 7.57 12.10
N ALA A 50 -0.13 7.11 12.33
CA ALA A 50 -1.26 8.00 12.61
C ALA A 50 -1.05 8.84 13.88
N LEU A 51 -0.48 8.27 14.94
CA LEU A 51 -0.17 9.02 16.17
C LEU A 51 0.89 10.10 15.94
N ILE A 52 1.94 9.77 15.19
CA ILE A 52 3.00 10.74 14.87
C ILE A 52 2.48 11.86 13.98
N LEU A 53 1.68 11.55 12.94
CA LEU A 53 1.09 12.57 12.07
C LEU A 53 0.19 13.53 12.86
N ARG A 54 -0.61 13.04 13.81
CA ARG A 54 -1.39 13.88 14.71
C ARG A 54 -0.52 14.77 15.59
N ALA A 55 0.60 14.23 16.10
CA ALA A 55 1.53 15.00 16.92
C ALA A 55 2.26 16.08 16.11
N MET A 56 2.65 15.76 14.87
CA MET A 56 3.23 16.72 13.92
C MET A 56 2.25 17.84 13.60
N GLU A 57 0.98 17.50 13.33
CA GLU A 57 -0.05 18.52 13.03
C GLU A 57 -0.28 19.45 14.22
N ARG A 58 -0.38 18.92 15.44
CA ARG A 58 -0.48 19.76 16.65
C ARG A 58 0.72 20.70 16.80
N SER A 59 1.94 20.20 16.60
CA SER A 59 3.17 20.99 16.68
C SER A 59 3.23 22.05 15.59
N ARG A 60 2.83 21.72 14.37
CA ARG A 60 2.77 22.66 13.23
C ARG A 60 1.78 23.79 13.49
N ARG A 61 0.58 23.45 14.00
CA ARG A 61 -0.46 24.42 14.31
C ARG A 61 -0.04 25.38 15.42
N ALA A 62 0.56 24.87 16.49
CA ALA A 62 1.04 25.68 17.62
C ALA A 62 2.08 26.73 17.18
N MET A 63 2.95 26.39 16.21
CA MET A 63 3.96 27.32 15.72
C MET A 63 3.44 28.29 14.64
N ASN A 64 2.29 28.02 14.05
CA ASN A 64 1.77 28.80 12.91
C ASN A 64 0.26 29.06 13.04
N PRO A 65 -0.23 29.66 14.12
CA PRO A 65 -1.67 29.86 14.33
C PRO A 65 -2.31 30.70 13.21
N ASN A 66 -1.62 31.69 12.69
CA ASN A 66 -2.09 32.59 11.64
C ASN A 66 -2.35 31.89 10.29
N ASN A 67 -1.79 30.70 10.08
CA ASN A 67 -1.96 29.91 8.84
C ASN A 67 -3.24 29.07 8.85
N TYR A 68 -4.03 29.11 9.93
CA TYR A 68 -5.24 28.32 10.09
C TYR A 68 -6.50 29.20 10.21
N ASN A 69 -7.61 28.69 9.73
CA ASN A 69 -8.93 29.24 9.94
C ASN A 69 -9.46 28.83 11.34
N GLU A 70 -10.54 29.45 11.82
CA GLU A 70 -11.21 29.10 13.07
C GLU A 70 -11.66 27.63 13.12
N ASN A 71 -12.10 27.07 11.99
CA ASN A 71 -12.44 25.66 11.84
C ASN A 71 -11.24 24.73 11.75
N SER A 72 -10.04 25.20 12.08
CA SER A 72 -8.79 24.44 12.07
C SER A 72 -8.31 23.93 10.69
N THR A 73 -8.89 24.41 9.61
CA THR A 73 -8.38 24.15 8.25
C THR A 73 -7.27 25.13 7.88
N VAL A 74 -6.35 24.70 7.01
CA VAL A 74 -5.29 25.58 6.51
C VAL A 74 -5.89 26.63 5.57
N LYS A 75 -5.55 27.92 5.79
CA LYS A 75 -5.97 29.02 4.91
C LYS A 75 -5.49 28.76 3.48
N LYS A 76 -6.21 29.24 2.48
CA LYS A 76 -5.76 29.17 1.07
C LYS A 76 -4.63 30.19 0.79
N GLY A 77 -3.86 29.98 -0.27
CA GLY A 77 -2.76 30.85 -0.72
C GLY A 77 -1.38 30.43 -0.19
N HIS A 78 -0.35 31.20 -0.60
CA HIS A 78 1.03 30.98 -0.19
C HIS A 78 1.22 31.24 1.31
N LYS A 79 2.05 30.43 1.98
CA LYS A 79 2.33 30.53 3.42
C LYS A 79 3.77 30.20 3.72
N GLN A 80 4.31 30.92 4.68
CA GLN A 80 5.55 30.54 5.35
C GLN A 80 5.23 29.63 6.53
N TRP A 81 6.03 28.56 6.71
CA TRP A 81 5.87 27.60 7.77
C TRP A 81 7.09 27.57 8.67
N ILE A 82 6.87 27.79 9.96
CA ILE A 82 7.90 27.66 10.99
C ILE A 82 7.75 26.29 11.63
N PHE A 83 8.84 25.55 11.70
CA PHE A 83 8.87 24.20 12.27
C PHE A 83 9.72 24.15 13.53
N SER A 84 9.11 23.72 14.64
CA SER A 84 9.81 23.53 15.91
C SER A 84 10.80 22.36 15.81
N LYS A 85 11.80 22.32 16.73
CA LYS A 85 12.70 21.17 16.89
C LYS A 85 11.92 19.86 17.14
N ARG A 86 10.80 19.95 17.90
CA ARG A 86 9.89 18.81 18.13
C ARG A 86 9.27 18.30 16.83
N TYR A 87 8.78 19.20 15.97
CA TYR A 87 8.24 18.82 14.65
C TYR A 87 9.29 18.10 13.80
N GLN A 88 10.52 18.61 13.77
CA GLN A 88 11.62 18.02 13.00
C GLN A 88 11.96 16.59 13.48
N LYS A 89 12.04 16.38 14.81
CA LYS A 89 12.24 15.04 15.40
C LYS A 89 11.08 14.07 15.05
N LEU A 90 9.84 14.53 15.13
CA LEU A 90 8.66 13.74 14.74
C LEU A 90 8.69 13.38 13.24
N ARG A 91 9.10 14.32 12.39
CA ARG A 91 9.26 14.09 10.95
C ARG A 91 10.29 13.00 10.65
N GLN A 92 11.45 13.04 11.31
CA GLN A 92 12.48 11.99 11.17
C GLN A 92 11.94 10.62 11.62
N ARG A 93 11.21 10.58 12.76
CA ARG A 93 10.58 9.35 13.25
C ARG A 93 9.53 8.83 12.27
N HIS A 94 8.72 9.69 11.69
CA HIS A 94 7.75 9.33 10.65
C HIS A 94 8.45 8.72 9.41
N GLN A 95 9.52 9.36 8.92
CA GLN A 95 10.30 8.85 7.79
C GLN A 95 10.87 7.45 8.07
N LYS A 96 11.41 7.22 9.28
CA LYS A 96 11.88 5.89 9.70
C LYS A 96 10.76 4.85 9.67
N LEU A 97 9.57 5.18 10.19
CA LEU A 97 8.43 4.26 10.15
C LEU A 97 7.97 3.95 8.73
N CYS A 98 7.92 4.95 7.84
CA CYS A 98 7.58 4.73 6.44
C CYS A 98 8.57 3.79 5.75
N ARG A 99 9.88 3.92 6.05
CA ARG A 99 10.91 3.01 5.53
C ARG A 99 10.70 1.59 6.03
N ILE A 100 10.53 1.39 7.34
CA ILE A 100 10.26 0.07 7.92
C ILE A 100 9.02 -0.57 7.30
N ALA A 101 7.93 0.20 7.14
CA ALA A 101 6.71 -0.29 6.51
C ALA A 101 6.93 -0.71 5.04
N ALA A 102 7.76 0.02 4.31
CA ALA A 102 8.09 -0.33 2.92
C ALA A 102 8.94 -1.60 2.84
N GLU A 103 9.95 -1.74 3.71
CA GLU A 103 10.81 -2.91 3.80
C GLU A 103 10.00 -4.17 4.17
N ASN A 104 9.13 -4.08 5.19
CA ASN A 104 8.27 -5.20 5.60
C ASN A 104 7.33 -5.65 4.47
N ARG A 105 6.72 -4.70 3.75
CA ARG A 105 5.90 -5.05 2.58
C ARG A 105 6.70 -5.72 1.47
N ALA A 106 7.90 -5.21 1.20
CA ALA A 106 8.75 -5.79 0.17
C ALA A 106 9.17 -7.22 0.51
N LEU A 107 9.49 -7.48 1.79
CA LEU A 107 9.81 -8.84 2.26
C LEU A 107 8.60 -9.77 2.13
N ALA A 108 7.44 -9.38 2.67
CA ALA A 108 6.23 -10.19 2.59
C ALA A 108 5.82 -10.52 1.15
N ILE A 109 5.97 -9.56 0.23
CA ILE A 109 5.69 -9.80 -1.20
C ILE A 109 6.71 -10.74 -1.82
N ARG A 110 8.00 -10.63 -1.47
CA ARG A 110 9.02 -11.58 -1.95
C ARG A 110 8.73 -13.00 -1.47
N GLU A 111 8.34 -13.17 -0.22
CA GLU A 111 7.94 -14.48 0.33
C GLU A 111 6.75 -15.06 -0.42
N GLN A 112 5.71 -14.24 -0.70
CA GLN A 112 4.58 -14.69 -1.51
C GLN A 112 4.98 -15.09 -2.93
N VAL A 113 5.81 -14.29 -3.60
CA VAL A 113 6.27 -14.59 -4.96
C VAL A 113 7.17 -15.84 -4.99
N ASN A 114 8.03 -16.03 -4.00
CA ASN A 114 8.85 -17.25 -3.88
C ASN A 114 7.96 -18.48 -3.65
N HIS A 115 6.91 -18.36 -2.83
CA HIS A 115 5.94 -19.43 -2.64
C HIS A 115 5.25 -19.79 -3.97
N LEU A 116 4.72 -18.80 -4.71
CA LEU A 116 4.13 -19.03 -6.02
C LEU A 116 5.12 -19.70 -6.99
N ARG A 117 6.38 -19.28 -7.00
CA ARG A 117 7.43 -19.85 -7.83
C ARG A 117 7.80 -21.30 -7.45
N SER A 118 7.61 -21.68 -6.17
CA SER A 118 7.79 -23.07 -5.75
C SER A 118 6.66 -23.99 -6.22
N LEU A 119 5.50 -23.42 -6.62
CA LEU A 119 4.36 -24.19 -7.14
C LEU A 119 4.40 -24.40 -8.64
N GLY A 120 5.14 -23.57 -9.40
CA GLY A 120 5.24 -23.71 -10.85
C GLY A 120 6.25 -22.76 -11.48
N ASP A 121 6.44 -22.90 -12.78
CA ASP A 121 7.38 -22.11 -13.59
C ASP A 121 6.71 -21.18 -14.62
N CYS A 122 5.40 -21.31 -14.82
CA CYS A 122 4.62 -20.43 -15.67
C CYS A 122 3.60 -19.64 -14.85
N PHE A 123 3.68 -18.31 -14.89
CA PHE A 123 2.80 -17.41 -14.12
C PHE A 123 1.71 -16.81 -15.01
N ILE A 124 0.46 -17.10 -14.69
CA ILE A 124 -0.73 -16.64 -15.43
C ILE A 124 -1.54 -15.72 -14.53
N THR A 125 -1.71 -14.46 -14.92
CA THR A 125 -2.50 -13.49 -14.15
C THR A 125 -3.12 -12.43 -15.04
N GLU A 126 -4.28 -11.90 -14.63
CA GLU A 126 -4.84 -10.71 -15.25
C GLU A 126 -4.03 -9.45 -14.85
N PRO A 127 -3.85 -8.50 -15.78
CA PRO A 127 -3.15 -7.26 -15.46
C PRO A 127 -3.98 -6.42 -14.46
N PRO A 128 -3.47 -6.12 -13.24
CA PRO A 128 -4.18 -5.34 -12.26
C PRO A 128 -4.37 -3.90 -12.74
N ASN A 129 -5.61 -3.45 -12.84
CA ASN A 129 -5.90 -2.06 -13.17
C ASN A 129 -6.13 -1.22 -11.91
N ALA A 130 -5.08 -0.94 -11.15
CA ALA A 130 -5.14 -0.15 -9.92
C ALA A 130 -5.74 1.24 -10.14
N LYS A 131 -5.50 1.87 -11.30
CA LYS A 131 -6.09 3.16 -11.67
C LYS A 131 -7.61 3.06 -11.79
N LYS A 132 -8.13 2.01 -12.44
CA LYS A 132 -9.58 1.76 -12.57
C LYS A 132 -10.23 1.54 -11.21
N LEU A 133 -9.57 0.81 -10.31
CA LEU A 133 -10.05 0.54 -8.96
C LEU A 133 -10.10 1.80 -8.07
N GLN A 134 -9.27 2.81 -8.35
CA GLN A 134 -9.24 4.08 -7.60
C GLN A 134 -10.21 5.13 -8.15
N LYS A 135 -10.79 4.93 -9.33
CA LYS A 135 -11.79 5.86 -9.88
C LYS A 135 -13.07 5.86 -9.07
N ARG A 136 -13.86 6.93 -9.20
CA ARG A 136 -15.21 7.00 -8.63
C ARG A 136 -16.10 5.95 -9.28
N ALA A 137 -17.04 5.40 -8.53
CA ALA A 137 -17.94 4.35 -9.02
C ALA A 137 -18.78 4.80 -10.21
N ASN A 138 -19.14 6.08 -10.29
CA ASN A 138 -19.90 6.66 -11.39
C ASN A 138 -19.30 8.03 -11.76
N PRO A 139 -18.36 8.09 -12.74
CA PRO A 139 -17.73 9.33 -13.17
C PRO A 139 -18.69 10.27 -13.91
N GLU A 140 -19.73 9.76 -14.59
CA GLU A 140 -20.70 10.56 -15.34
C GLU A 140 -21.71 11.27 -14.43
N ASN A 141 -21.99 10.69 -13.26
CA ASN A 141 -22.84 11.31 -12.25
C ASN A 141 -22.15 11.36 -10.89
N PRO A 142 -21.21 12.33 -10.68
CA PRO A 142 -20.39 12.39 -9.50
C PRO A 142 -21.13 12.86 -8.24
N VAL A 143 -22.39 13.30 -8.39
CA VAL A 143 -23.20 13.90 -7.30
C VAL A 143 -24.30 12.92 -6.91
N ASP A 144 -24.61 12.83 -5.61
CA ASP A 144 -25.74 12.07 -5.08
C ASP A 144 -27.06 12.85 -5.19
N LYS A 145 -28.16 12.23 -4.75
CA LYS A 145 -29.50 12.86 -4.75
C LYS A 145 -29.57 14.16 -3.95
N ASN A 146 -28.63 14.38 -3.05
CA ASN A 146 -28.56 15.54 -2.15
C ASN A 146 -27.52 16.58 -2.62
N GLY A 147 -27.04 16.51 -3.85
CA GLY A 147 -26.04 17.43 -4.38
C GLY A 147 -24.60 17.22 -3.84
N ARG A 148 -24.34 16.16 -3.06
CA ARG A 148 -23.02 15.87 -2.48
C ARG A 148 -22.21 15.01 -3.42
N MET A 149 -20.90 15.30 -3.51
CA MET A 149 -19.98 14.48 -4.29
C MET A 149 -19.97 13.04 -3.78
N LYS A 150 -20.30 12.06 -4.63
CA LYS A 150 -20.18 10.64 -4.30
C LYS A 150 -18.77 10.30 -3.88
N ARG A 151 -18.64 9.48 -2.83
CA ARG A 151 -17.32 9.07 -2.33
C ARG A 151 -16.57 8.23 -3.37
N LYS A 152 -15.25 8.42 -3.44
CA LYS A 152 -14.38 7.50 -4.18
C LYS A 152 -14.48 6.10 -3.58
N LYS A 153 -14.27 5.05 -4.40
CA LYS A 153 -14.09 3.70 -3.90
C LYS A 153 -12.94 3.70 -2.87
N ARG A 154 -13.15 3.03 -1.72
CA ARG A 154 -12.22 3.10 -0.57
C ARG A 154 -11.01 2.17 -0.70
N PHE A 155 -10.62 1.77 -1.90
CA PHE A 155 -9.51 0.83 -2.12
C PHE A 155 -8.12 1.47 -2.01
N GLY A 156 -8.01 2.79 -1.93
CA GLY A 156 -6.71 3.48 -1.90
C GLY A 156 -5.81 3.06 -0.73
N ARG A 157 -6.38 2.81 0.47
CA ARG A 157 -5.63 2.32 1.62
C ARG A 157 -5.15 0.88 1.39
N SER A 158 -6.02 -0.01 0.94
CA SER A 158 -5.67 -1.40 0.63
C SER A 158 -4.57 -1.47 -0.42
N ILE A 159 -4.73 -0.75 -1.53
CA ILE A 159 -3.73 -0.70 -2.61
C ILE A 159 -2.40 -0.15 -2.10
N LYS A 160 -2.41 0.92 -1.28
CA LYS A 160 -1.18 1.48 -0.66
C LYS A 160 -0.47 0.43 0.21
N ASN A 161 -1.24 -0.31 1.02
CA ASN A 161 -0.68 -1.19 2.03
C ASN A 161 -0.29 -2.56 1.47
N ARG A 162 -1.07 -3.07 0.53
CA ARG A 162 -0.93 -4.41 -0.04
C ARG A 162 -0.11 -4.44 -1.32
N CYS A 163 0.05 -3.30 -2.00
CA CYS A 163 0.87 -3.13 -3.20
C CYS A 163 0.67 -4.22 -4.28
N PRO A 164 -0.57 -4.51 -4.75
CA PRO A 164 -0.82 -5.59 -5.70
C PRO A 164 0.00 -5.48 -7.00
N SER A 165 0.19 -4.26 -7.50
CA SER A 165 1.02 -4.03 -8.69
C SER A 165 2.51 -4.33 -8.46
N TYR A 166 3.00 -4.19 -7.22
CA TYR A 166 4.38 -4.55 -6.89
C TYR A 166 4.56 -6.06 -6.84
N LEU A 167 3.58 -6.80 -6.29
CA LEU A 167 3.58 -8.26 -6.33
C LEU A 167 3.62 -8.75 -7.78
N GLN A 168 2.76 -8.23 -8.65
CA GLN A 168 2.74 -8.62 -10.06
C GLN A 168 4.08 -8.33 -10.76
N ALA A 169 4.65 -7.16 -10.54
CA ALA A 169 5.96 -6.81 -11.13
C ALA A 169 7.06 -7.76 -10.65
N LYS A 170 7.05 -8.13 -9.35
CA LYS A 170 8.02 -9.07 -8.80
C LYS A 170 7.79 -10.51 -9.28
N ALA A 171 6.53 -10.94 -9.40
CA ALA A 171 6.22 -12.23 -9.98
C ALA A 171 6.71 -12.32 -11.42
N LYS A 172 6.38 -11.36 -12.28
CA LYS A 172 6.89 -11.30 -13.65
C LYS A 172 8.42 -11.40 -13.69
N GLN A 173 9.11 -10.57 -12.90
CA GLN A 173 10.56 -10.59 -12.84
C GLN A 173 11.13 -11.96 -12.46
N LEU A 174 10.51 -12.70 -11.53
CA LEU A 174 10.99 -13.98 -11.05
C LEU A 174 10.67 -15.14 -12.02
N PHE A 175 9.54 -15.07 -12.73
CA PHE A 175 9.08 -16.12 -13.65
C PHE A 175 9.64 -15.95 -15.09
N GLU A 176 10.15 -14.75 -15.44
CA GLU A 176 10.82 -14.49 -16.73
C GLU A 176 12.31 -14.93 -16.74
N TYR A 177 12.86 -15.33 -15.59
CA TYR A 177 14.20 -15.90 -15.42
C TYR A 177 14.11 -17.42 -15.21
#